data_36505bb83de4193e747af954ce28ae1d
#
_entry.id   36505bb83de4193e747af954ce28ae1d
#
_cell.length_a   1.000
_cell.length_b   1.000
_cell.length_c   1.000
_cell.angle_alpha   90.00
_cell.angle_beta   90.00
_cell.angle_gamma   90.00
#
_symmetry.space_group_name_H-M   'P 1'
#
loop_
_entity.id
_entity.type
_entity.pdbx_description
1 polymer ?
#
loop_
_entity_poly.entity_id
_entity_poly.type
_entity_poly.pdbx_seq_one_letter_code
_entity_poly.pdbx_strand_id
1 'polypeptide(L)'
;RSTLFPYTTLFRSDTGVCVNPADERYKDMVGKTVTLPIMNREIPIVADDYADLEFGTGAVKMTPAHDPNDFEVAQRHDLPIIRVLNDDGTMNENAGKFAGMTREACREAVVEELKKLGLLVKVEPLKHNVGTCYRCHDNVEPLVSTQWFVKMKPLAEPAIEVAKNKELVFVPERFEKTYLNWMENIRDWCISRQLWWGHRIPAFYCEQCGEITVSREDITTCPKCGGHVHQDEDVLDTWFSSALWPFSTLGWPEETEDLKYFYPNSVLSCGYDIIFFWLARMVFSGIEQMGKCPFHVALMHGLVRDAQGRKMSKSLGNGIDPIAVIDKYGADALRFSLEMGVSPGADVRMSEEKIESFRNFVNKIWNASRFVLMNLEGFTPEGVPSADELELCDKWILTKFQE
;
A
#
# COMPACT_ATOMS: atom_id res chain seq x y z
N ARG A 1 -36.85 0.26 12.01
CA ARG A 1 -36.53 -0.88 11.08
C ARG A 1 -35.08 -0.75 10.71
N SER A 2 -34.19 -1.48 11.37
CA SER A 2 -32.81 -1.56 10.97
C SER A 2 -32.65 -2.67 9.94
N THR A 3 -31.99 -2.37 8.81
CA THR A 3 -31.53 -3.39 7.88
C THR A 3 -30.34 -4.08 8.53
N LEU A 4 -30.51 -5.33 8.97
CA LEU A 4 -29.44 -6.09 9.60
C LEU A 4 -28.47 -6.61 8.51
N PHE A 5 -27.34 -5.95 8.36
CA PHE A 5 -26.19 -6.41 7.57
C PHE A 5 -25.48 -7.59 8.26
N PRO A 6 -24.57 -8.29 7.59
CA PRO A 6 -23.84 -9.44 8.14
C PRO A 6 -23.08 -9.15 9.45
N TYR A 7 -22.92 -7.89 9.81
CA TYR A 7 -22.37 -7.43 11.09
C TYR A 7 -23.38 -7.43 12.26
N THR A 8 -24.43 -8.23 12.19
CA THR A 8 -25.44 -8.35 13.27
C THR A 8 -24.83 -8.66 14.64
N THR A 9 -23.68 -9.36 14.66
CA THR A 9 -22.92 -9.61 15.90
C THR A 9 -22.44 -8.34 16.58
N LEU A 10 -22.15 -7.30 15.79
CA LEU A 10 -21.58 -6.03 16.24
C LEU A 10 -22.62 -5.01 16.69
N PHE A 11 -23.90 -5.29 16.50
CA PHE A 11 -25.04 -4.45 16.92
C PHE A 11 -24.92 -3.93 18.36
N ARG A 12 -24.31 -4.71 19.26
CA ARG A 12 -24.12 -4.30 20.66
C ARG A 12 -23.07 -3.20 20.84
N SER A 13 -22.22 -3.00 19.84
CA SER A 13 -21.26 -1.92 19.75
C SER A 13 -21.87 -0.61 19.27
N ASP A 14 -23.16 -0.60 18.84
CA ASP A 14 -23.78 0.60 18.30
C ASP A 14 -23.85 1.70 19.36
N THR A 15 -23.40 2.88 18.99
CA THR A 15 -23.31 4.05 19.89
C THR A 15 -24.07 5.26 19.38
N GLY A 16 -24.73 5.15 18.24
CA GLY A 16 -25.56 6.20 17.67
C GLY A 16 -26.43 5.70 16.53
N VAL A 17 -27.35 6.53 16.11
CA VAL A 17 -28.13 6.41 14.87
C VAL A 17 -27.87 7.65 14.04
N CYS A 18 -27.45 7.49 12.80
CA CYS A 18 -27.19 8.57 11.85
C CYS A 18 -28.38 8.71 10.88
N VAL A 19 -28.81 9.92 10.63
CA VAL A 19 -29.81 10.26 9.63
C VAL A 19 -29.34 11.43 8.78
N ASN A 20 -29.81 11.52 7.55
CA ASN A 20 -29.42 12.63 6.69
C ASN A 20 -30.10 13.93 7.18
N PRO A 21 -29.36 15.06 7.27
CA PRO A 21 -29.93 16.34 7.69
C PRO A 21 -31.07 16.85 6.78
N ALA A 22 -31.10 16.42 5.52
CA ALA A 22 -32.14 16.75 4.55
C ALA A 22 -33.38 15.82 4.65
N ASP A 23 -33.33 14.79 5.50
CA ASP A 23 -34.45 13.85 5.62
C ASP A 23 -35.53 14.37 6.57
N GLU A 24 -36.59 14.90 6.01
CA GLU A 24 -37.75 15.44 6.77
C GLU A 24 -38.41 14.39 7.68
N ARG A 25 -38.28 13.08 7.40
CA ARG A 25 -38.89 12.00 8.22
C ARG A 25 -38.28 11.92 9.63
N TYR A 26 -37.03 12.34 9.79
CA TYR A 26 -36.27 12.20 11.04
C TYR A 26 -35.86 13.53 11.66
N LYS A 27 -36.18 14.66 11.04
CA LYS A 27 -35.78 16.00 11.46
C LYS A 27 -36.10 16.29 12.94
N ASP A 28 -37.29 15.93 13.38
CA ASP A 28 -37.71 16.12 14.76
C ASP A 28 -37.10 15.13 15.76
N MET A 29 -36.36 14.12 15.26
CA MET A 29 -35.72 13.10 16.08
C MET A 29 -34.24 13.41 16.35
N VAL A 30 -33.61 14.25 15.54
CA VAL A 30 -32.20 14.63 15.71
C VAL A 30 -31.98 15.27 17.08
N GLY A 31 -30.95 14.86 17.78
CA GLY A 31 -30.64 15.31 19.15
C GLY A 31 -31.40 14.59 20.24
N LYS A 32 -32.35 13.71 19.91
CA LYS A 32 -32.98 12.80 20.87
C LYS A 32 -32.21 11.50 20.98
N THR A 33 -32.60 10.65 21.92
CA THR A 33 -32.04 9.31 22.12
C THR A 33 -33.03 8.22 21.75
N VAL A 34 -32.54 7.04 21.44
CA VAL A 34 -33.27 5.79 21.29
C VAL A 34 -32.64 4.71 22.12
N THR A 35 -33.46 3.79 22.65
CA THR A 35 -32.90 2.64 23.41
C THR A 35 -32.45 1.55 22.46
N LEU A 36 -31.16 1.21 22.53
CA LEU A 36 -30.61 0.06 21.81
C LEU A 36 -31.18 -1.23 22.39
N PRO A 37 -31.91 -2.03 21.61
CA PRO A 37 -32.47 -3.30 22.09
C PRO A 37 -31.42 -4.26 22.63
N ILE A 38 -31.81 -5.17 23.52
CA ILE A 38 -30.95 -6.18 24.16
C ILE A 38 -29.96 -5.56 25.16
N MET A 39 -29.30 -4.45 24.79
CA MET A 39 -28.31 -3.76 25.64
C MET A 39 -28.96 -2.75 26.61
N ASN A 40 -30.18 -2.35 26.37
CA ASN A 40 -30.93 -1.31 27.13
C ASN A 40 -30.12 -0.02 27.33
N ARG A 41 -29.32 0.36 26.32
CA ARG A 41 -28.46 1.54 26.31
C ARG A 41 -29.11 2.64 25.48
N GLU A 42 -29.19 3.85 26.04
CA GLU A 42 -29.58 5.05 25.30
C GLU A 42 -28.48 5.46 24.33
N ILE A 43 -28.78 5.64 23.04
CA ILE A 43 -27.89 6.09 22.00
C ILE A 43 -28.47 7.31 21.29
N PRO A 44 -27.69 8.35 20.96
CA PRO A 44 -28.15 9.56 20.32
C PRO A 44 -28.49 9.36 18.85
N ILE A 45 -29.39 10.21 18.33
CA ILE A 45 -29.68 10.37 16.91
C ILE A 45 -28.92 11.60 16.43
N VAL A 46 -27.98 11.41 15.49
CA VAL A 46 -27.13 12.46 14.91
C VAL A 46 -27.48 12.69 13.44
N ALA A 47 -27.27 13.92 12.96
CA ALA A 47 -27.45 14.26 11.55
C ALA A 47 -26.11 14.34 10.84
N ASP A 48 -25.92 13.53 9.79
CA ASP A 48 -24.70 13.53 8.98
C ASP A 48 -25.04 13.12 7.53
N ASP A 49 -24.38 13.74 6.56
CA ASP A 49 -24.55 13.46 5.14
C ASP A 49 -24.12 12.03 4.74
N TYR A 50 -23.47 11.32 5.64
CA TYR A 50 -23.15 9.90 5.49
C TYR A 50 -24.37 9.03 5.28
N ALA A 51 -25.52 9.36 5.90
CA ALA A 51 -26.74 8.61 5.74
C ALA A 51 -27.40 8.90 4.38
N ASP A 52 -27.58 7.87 3.56
CA ASP A 52 -28.23 7.95 2.25
C ASP A 52 -29.77 8.04 2.44
N LEU A 53 -30.39 9.04 1.79
CA LEU A 53 -31.83 9.29 1.83
C LEU A 53 -32.66 8.15 1.24
N GLU A 54 -32.15 7.47 0.24
CA GLU A 54 -32.88 6.48 -0.56
C GLU A 54 -32.55 5.03 -0.14
N PHE A 55 -31.47 4.84 0.62
CA PHE A 55 -31.05 3.50 1.02
C PHE A 55 -31.78 3.02 2.28
N GLY A 56 -32.50 1.91 2.14
CA GLY A 56 -33.20 1.26 3.25
C GLY A 56 -34.25 2.14 3.90
N THR A 57 -34.07 2.47 5.19
CA THR A 57 -34.95 3.37 5.94
C THR A 57 -34.45 4.82 5.95
N GLY A 58 -33.23 5.10 5.45
CA GLY A 58 -32.59 6.39 5.62
C GLY A 58 -31.97 6.62 7.00
N ALA A 59 -32.10 5.66 7.91
CA ALA A 59 -31.49 5.68 9.24
C ALA A 59 -30.44 4.58 9.35
N VAL A 60 -29.21 4.95 9.70
CA VAL A 60 -28.04 4.05 9.76
C VAL A 60 -27.59 3.93 11.21
N LYS A 61 -27.40 2.72 11.70
CA LYS A 61 -26.77 2.49 13.00
C LYS A 61 -25.28 2.79 12.92
N MET A 62 -24.69 3.31 13.97
CA MET A 62 -23.25 3.63 14.04
C MET A 62 -22.54 2.65 14.95
N THR A 63 -21.55 1.92 14.37
CA THR A 63 -20.73 0.91 15.05
C THR A 63 -19.24 1.30 14.96
N PRO A 64 -18.82 2.39 15.59
CA PRO A 64 -17.48 2.99 15.35
C PRO A 64 -16.30 2.08 15.63
N ALA A 65 -16.44 1.12 16.54
CA ALA A 65 -15.35 0.21 16.89
C ALA A 65 -15.05 -0.85 15.81
N HIS A 66 -15.97 -1.04 14.85
CA HIS A 66 -15.91 -2.16 13.91
C HIS A 66 -16.23 -1.78 12.46
N ASP A 67 -16.38 -0.50 12.16
CA ASP A 67 -16.57 0.02 10.81
C ASP A 67 -15.79 1.33 10.63
N PRO A 68 -14.90 1.42 9.63
CA PRO A 68 -14.08 2.62 9.42
C PRO A 68 -14.89 3.88 9.08
N ASN A 69 -16.01 3.73 8.36
CA ASN A 69 -16.85 4.89 8.01
C ASN A 69 -17.65 5.37 9.22
N ASP A 70 -18.20 4.43 10.00
CA ASP A 70 -18.88 4.74 11.25
C ASP A 70 -17.94 5.39 12.28
N PHE A 71 -16.65 5.02 12.24
CA PHE A 71 -15.60 5.63 13.05
C PHE A 71 -15.41 7.12 12.70
N GLU A 72 -15.35 7.45 11.40
CA GLU A 72 -15.24 8.85 10.95
C GLU A 72 -16.48 9.68 11.37
N VAL A 73 -17.69 9.12 11.27
CA VAL A 73 -18.92 9.77 11.75
C VAL A 73 -18.85 9.96 13.27
N ALA A 74 -18.42 8.93 14.01
CA ALA A 74 -18.30 9.01 15.46
C ALA A 74 -17.35 10.11 15.92
N GLN A 75 -16.22 10.29 15.21
CA GLN A 75 -15.29 11.38 15.51
C GLN A 75 -15.90 12.78 15.29
N ARG A 76 -16.77 12.94 14.27
CA ARG A 76 -17.44 14.23 14.00
C ARG A 76 -18.52 14.55 15.02
N HIS A 77 -19.11 13.53 15.64
CA HIS A 77 -20.25 13.66 16.55
C HIS A 77 -19.96 13.24 18.00
N ASP A 78 -18.69 13.03 18.35
CA ASP A 78 -18.23 12.58 19.68
C ASP A 78 -18.97 11.33 20.21
N LEU A 79 -19.29 10.37 19.32
CA LEU A 79 -19.94 9.14 19.71
C LEU A 79 -18.93 8.20 20.41
N PRO A 80 -19.36 7.51 21.50
CA PRO A 80 -18.49 6.53 22.17
C PRO A 80 -18.06 5.40 21.26
N ILE A 81 -16.81 4.93 21.42
CA ILE A 81 -16.26 3.79 20.70
C ILE A 81 -16.25 2.59 21.64
N ILE A 82 -17.16 1.63 21.42
CA ILE A 82 -17.33 0.45 22.26
C ILE A 82 -16.94 -0.79 21.49
N ARG A 83 -15.80 -1.36 21.81
CA ARG A 83 -15.32 -2.63 21.26
C ARG A 83 -16.07 -3.79 21.89
N VAL A 84 -16.56 -4.74 21.07
CA VAL A 84 -17.29 -5.95 21.52
C VAL A 84 -16.60 -7.26 21.13
N LEU A 85 -15.45 -7.19 20.45
CA LEU A 85 -14.61 -8.34 20.10
C LEU A 85 -13.31 -8.33 20.89
N ASN A 86 -12.85 -9.49 21.29
CA ASN A 86 -11.49 -9.78 21.70
C ASN A 86 -10.55 -9.86 20.49
N ASP A 87 -9.24 -9.88 20.70
CA ASP A 87 -8.24 -9.98 19.61
C ASP A 87 -8.30 -11.32 18.87
N ASP A 88 -8.78 -12.37 19.52
CA ASP A 88 -9.02 -13.70 18.94
C ASP A 88 -10.34 -13.79 18.13
N GLY A 89 -11.12 -12.70 18.06
CA GLY A 89 -12.39 -12.62 17.35
C GLY A 89 -13.58 -13.21 18.12
N THR A 90 -13.42 -13.60 19.37
CA THR A 90 -14.55 -13.95 20.25
C THR A 90 -15.22 -12.70 20.80
N MET A 91 -16.45 -12.83 21.27
CA MET A 91 -17.19 -11.73 21.90
C MET A 91 -16.63 -11.44 23.28
N ASN A 92 -16.31 -10.17 23.57
CA ASN A 92 -15.83 -9.74 24.89
C ASN A 92 -16.95 -9.47 25.88
N GLU A 93 -16.61 -9.01 27.08
CA GLU A 93 -17.56 -8.70 28.16
C GLU A 93 -18.57 -7.59 27.80
N ASN A 94 -18.21 -6.63 26.95
CA ASN A 94 -19.13 -5.59 26.45
C ASN A 94 -20.27 -6.17 25.62
N ALA A 95 -20.18 -7.41 25.17
CA ALA A 95 -21.25 -8.13 24.49
C ALA A 95 -22.32 -8.68 25.47
N GLY A 96 -22.16 -8.48 26.77
CA GLY A 96 -23.09 -8.90 27.80
C GLY A 96 -23.29 -10.42 27.80
N LYS A 97 -24.54 -10.89 27.75
CA LYS A 97 -24.88 -12.33 27.81
C LYS A 97 -24.31 -13.18 26.66
N PHE A 98 -23.69 -12.57 25.66
CA PHE A 98 -23.08 -13.26 24.53
C PHE A 98 -21.55 -13.31 24.62
N ALA A 99 -20.96 -12.84 25.74
CA ALA A 99 -19.53 -12.91 25.97
C ALA A 99 -19.00 -14.33 25.84
N GLY A 100 -17.83 -14.49 25.24
CA GLY A 100 -17.19 -15.79 24.98
C GLY A 100 -17.72 -16.56 23.76
N MET A 101 -18.78 -16.10 23.10
CA MET A 101 -19.27 -16.73 21.87
C MET A 101 -18.38 -16.40 20.67
N THR A 102 -18.36 -17.31 19.69
CA THR A 102 -17.82 -16.97 18.34
C THR A 102 -18.76 -15.98 17.64
N ARG A 103 -18.25 -15.30 16.63
CA ARG A 103 -19.06 -14.33 15.82
C ARG A 103 -20.31 -14.98 15.22
N GLU A 104 -20.15 -16.18 14.68
CA GLU A 104 -21.20 -16.95 14.01
C GLU A 104 -22.30 -17.34 15.00
N ALA A 105 -21.92 -17.97 16.10
CA ALA A 105 -22.87 -18.37 17.16
C ALA A 105 -23.60 -17.15 17.74
N CYS A 106 -22.88 -16.06 17.91
CA CYS A 106 -23.46 -14.83 18.42
C CYS A 106 -24.46 -14.21 17.43
N ARG A 107 -24.21 -14.27 16.13
CA ARG A 107 -25.16 -13.79 15.09
C ARG A 107 -26.50 -14.50 15.19
N GLU A 108 -26.47 -15.83 15.28
CA GLU A 108 -27.68 -16.64 15.42
C GLU A 108 -28.41 -16.30 16.73
N ALA A 109 -27.69 -16.22 17.83
CA ALA A 109 -28.27 -15.92 19.14
C ALA A 109 -28.90 -14.53 19.20
N VAL A 110 -28.34 -13.50 18.55
CA VAL A 110 -28.92 -12.16 18.47
C VAL A 110 -30.20 -12.15 17.66
N VAL A 111 -30.23 -12.83 16.53
CA VAL A 111 -31.42 -12.94 15.68
C VAL A 111 -32.57 -13.62 16.45
N GLU A 112 -32.31 -14.71 17.17
CA GLU A 112 -33.31 -15.38 18.00
C GLU A 112 -33.80 -14.50 19.15
N GLU A 113 -32.93 -13.71 19.74
CA GLU A 113 -33.33 -12.79 20.81
C GLU A 113 -34.21 -11.66 20.31
N LEU A 114 -33.85 -11.05 19.17
CA LEU A 114 -34.71 -10.01 18.54
C LEU A 114 -36.10 -10.55 18.15
N LYS A 115 -36.14 -11.83 17.72
CA LYS A 115 -37.39 -12.53 17.43
C LYS A 115 -38.24 -12.72 18.69
N LYS A 116 -37.63 -13.15 19.80
CA LYS A 116 -38.34 -13.29 21.11
C LYS A 116 -38.88 -11.97 21.60
N LEU A 117 -38.18 -10.87 21.38
CA LEU A 117 -38.60 -9.51 21.75
C LEU A 117 -39.64 -8.92 20.78
N GLY A 118 -39.99 -9.61 19.70
CA GLY A 118 -40.92 -9.10 18.69
C GLY A 118 -40.36 -7.92 17.86
N LEU A 119 -39.03 -7.75 17.87
CA LEU A 119 -38.32 -6.66 17.19
C LEU A 119 -37.76 -7.06 15.82
N LEU A 120 -37.73 -8.35 15.52
CA LEU A 120 -37.27 -8.85 14.22
C LEU A 120 -38.39 -8.72 13.19
N VAL A 121 -38.19 -7.86 12.18
CA VAL A 121 -39.18 -7.62 11.12
C VAL A 121 -38.97 -8.59 9.95
N LYS A 122 -37.70 -8.77 9.49
CA LYS A 122 -37.39 -9.55 8.31
C LYS A 122 -35.90 -9.93 8.30
N VAL A 123 -35.60 -11.10 7.73
CA VAL A 123 -34.24 -11.54 7.39
C VAL A 123 -34.19 -11.73 5.89
N GLU A 124 -33.28 -11.05 5.21
CA GLU A 124 -33.08 -11.16 3.76
C GLU A 124 -31.64 -11.50 3.43
N PRO A 125 -31.38 -12.40 2.45
CA PRO A 125 -30.05 -12.66 1.98
C PRO A 125 -29.52 -11.45 1.21
N LEU A 126 -28.30 -11.02 1.53
CA LEU A 126 -27.60 -9.94 0.86
C LEU A 126 -26.27 -10.47 0.31
N LYS A 127 -26.00 -10.26 -0.98
CA LYS A 127 -24.68 -10.48 -1.58
C LYS A 127 -23.83 -9.24 -1.41
N HIS A 128 -22.68 -9.37 -0.77
CA HIS A 128 -21.70 -8.31 -0.67
C HIS A 128 -20.29 -8.92 -0.64
N ASN A 129 -19.28 -8.08 -0.92
CA ASN A 129 -17.89 -8.49 -0.84
C ASN A 129 -17.42 -8.46 0.61
N VAL A 130 -16.81 -9.55 1.07
CA VAL A 130 -16.17 -9.64 2.39
C VAL A 130 -14.67 -9.76 2.18
N GLY A 131 -13.89 -8.92 2.87
CA GLY A 131 -12.44 -9.04 2.89
C GLY A 131 -12.02 -10.34 3.57
N THR A 132 -11.09 -11.07 2.96
CA THR A 132 -10.53 -12.29 3.52
C THR A 132 -9.02 -12.18 3.68
N CYS A 133 -8.47 -12.86 4.69
CA CYS A 133 -7.03 -12.97 4.86
C CYS A 133 -6.42 -13.69 3.66
N TYR A 134 -5.41 -13.11 3.02
CA TYR A 134 -4.76 -13.72 1.86
C TYR A 134 -3.97 -14.99 2.18
N ARG A 135 -3.74 -15.28 3.47
CA ARG A 135 -3.01 -16.49 3.92
C ARG A 135 -3.91 -17.63 4.36
N CYS A 136 -4.84 -17.36 5.29
CA CYS A 136 -5.72 -18.39 5.85
C CYS A 136 -7.13 -18.36 5.25
N HIS A 137 -7.47 -17.35 4.43
CA HIS A 137 -8.78 -17.13 3.80
C HIS A 137 -9.93 -16.90 4.80
N ASP A 138 -9.60 -16.65 6.06
CA ASP A 138 -10.58 -16.27 7.06
C ASP A 138 -11.13 -14.86 6.82
N ASN A 139 -12.36 -14.60 7.25
CA ASN A 139 -12.99 -13.30 7.12
C ASN A 139 -12.30 -12.27 8.00
N VAL A 140 -12.00 -11.10 7.41
CA VAL A 140 -11.44 -9.96 8.14
C VAL A 140 -12.56 -9.21 8.84
N GLU A 141 -12.43 -9.02 10.16
CA GLU A 141 -13.31 -8.16 10.94
C GLU A 141 -12.55 -6.87 11.31
N PRO A 142 -13.06 -5.69 10.95
CA PRO A 142 -12.46 -4.44 11.38
C PRO A 142 -12.50 -4.30 12.90
N LEU A 143 -11.38 -3.86 13.48
CA LEU A 143 -11.23 -3.71 14.92
C LEU A 143 -10.41 -2.47 15.22
N VAL A 144 -10.98 -1.55 16.00
CA VAL A 144 -10.25 -0.36 16.46
C VAL A 144 -9.22 -0.77 17.50
N SER A 145 -7.99 -0.32 17.30
CA SER A 145 -6.87 -0.47 18.23
C SER A 145 -6.01 0.79 18.25
N THR A 146 -5.28 1.00 19.35
CA THR A 146 -4.30 2.09 19.42
C THR A 146 -3.11 1.74 18.54
N GLN A 147 -2.73 2.66 17.65
CA GLN A 147 -1.66 2.47 16.69
C GLN A 147 -0.81 3.74 16.59
N TRP A 148 0.42 3.58 16.11
CA TRP A 148 1.28 4.71 15.78
C TRP A 148 0.99 5.21 14.38
N PHE A 149 0.79 6.53 14.23
CA PHE A 149 0.52 7.18 12.97
C PHE A 149 1.52 8.30 12.70
N VAL A 150 1.91 8.42 11.43
CA VAL A 150 2.56 9.62 10.91
C VAL A 150 1.51 10.54 10.34
N LYS A 151 1.48 11.80 10.81
CA LYS A 151 0.60 12.84 10.26
C LYS A 151 1.12 13.25 8.88
N MET A 152 0.42 12.83 7.83
CA MET A 152 0.95 12.88 6.47
C MET A 152 0.80 14.24 5.79
N LYS A 153 -0.23 15.00 6.08
CA LYS A 153 -0.50 16.27 5.38
C LYS A 153 0.69 17.22 5.32
N PRO A 154 1.37 17.56 6.45
CA PRO A 154 2.52 18.46 6.42
C PRO A 154 3.74 17.92 5.66
N LEU A 155 3.86 16.59 5.54
CA LEU A 155 4.93 15.94 4.76
C LEU A 155 4.59 15.85 3.27
N ALA A 156 3.32 15.74 2.95
CA ALA A 156 2.86 15.64 1.57
C ALA A 156 2.91 16.97 0.82
N GLU A 157 2.61 18.08 1.47
CA GLU A 157 2.60 19.41 0.84
C GLU A 157 3.93 19.74 0.15
N PRO A 158 5.11 19.70 0.81
CA PRO A 158 6.38 19.95 0.13
C PRO A 158 6.73 18.88 -0.92
N ALA A 159 6.31 17.62 -0.72
CA ALA A 159 6.52 16.55 -1.67
C ALA A 159 5.68 16.70 -2.95
N ILE A 160 4.52 17.33 -2.88
CA ILE A 160 3.70 17.73 -4.03
C ILE A 160 4.40 18.88 -4.80
N GLU A 161 4.89 19.87 -4.08
CA GLU A 161 5.52 21.06 -4.68
C GLU A 161 6.76 20.70 -5.51
N VAL A 162 7.64 19.80 -5.04
CA VAL A 162 8.85 19.41 -5.82
C VAL A 162 8.49 18.73 -7.15
N ALA A 163 7.36 18.02 -7.22
CA ALA A 163 6.88 17.45 -8.48
C ALA A 163 6.27 18.52 -9.40
N LYS A 164 5.43 19.41 -8.86
CA LYS A 164 4.81 20.50 -9.61
C LYS A 164 5.85 21.49 -10.17
N ASN A 165 6.89 21.79 -9.40
CA ASN A 165 7.98 22.69 -9.80
C ASN A 165 9.04 22.02 -10.69
N LYS A 166 8.86 20.72 -11.02
CA LYS A 166 9.81 19.93 -11.83
C LYS A 166 11.22 19.79 -11.21
N GLU A 167 11.34 19.95 -9.92
CA GLU A 167 12.53 19.57 -9.17
C GLU A 167 12.67 18.04 -9.16
N LEU A 168 11.53 17.32 -9.08
CA LEU A 168 11.41 15.90 -9.33
C LEU A 168 10.69 15.66 -10.66
N VAL A 169 11.39 15.09 -11.65
CA VAL A 169 10.85 14.80 -12.99
C VAL A 169 10.54 13.31 -13.12
N PHE A 170 9.35 12.98 -13.64
CA PHE A 170 8.95 11.59 -13.89
C PHE A 170 9.22 11.17 -15.33
N VAL A 171 9.83 10.03 -15.51
CA VAL A 171 10.05 9.41 -16.83
C VAL A 171 9.46 7.99 -16.82
N PRO A 172 8.42 7.71 -17.62
CA PRO A 172 7.62 8.64 -18.42
C PRO A 172 6.75 9.60 -17.59
N GLU A 173 6.49 10.78 -18.15
CA GLU A 173 5.74 11.87 -17.48
C GLU A 173 4.35 11.46 -16.97
N ARG A 174 3.69 10.49 -17.62
CA ARG A 174 2.35 10.02 -17.20
C ARG A 174 2.28 9.56 -15.72
N PHE A 175 3.38 9.15 -15.14
CA PHE A 175 3.43 8.70 -13.75
C PHE A 175 3.45 9.84 -12.73
N GLU A 176 3.73 11.06 -13.13
CA GLU A 176 3.57 12.25 -12.30
C GLU A 176 2.12 12.41 -11.83
N LYS A 177 1.17 12.23 -12.75
CA LYS A 177 -0.26 12.27 -12.40
C LYS A 177 -0.63 11.20 -11.37
N THR A 178 -0.06 10.01 -11.49
CA THR A 178 -0.27 8.93 -10.51
C THR A 178 0.29 9.31 -9.15
N TYR A 179 1.50 9.85 -9.10
CA TYR A 179 2.14 10.33 -7.88
C TYR A 179 1.33 11.44 -7.20
N LEU A 180 0.96 12.49 -7.95
CA LEU A 180 0.18 13.61 -7.43
C LEU A 180 -1.17 13.17 -6.90
N ASN A 181 -1.89 12.29 -7.61
CA ASN A 181 -3.16 11.77 -7.15
C ASN A 181 -3.05 11.04 -5.79
N TRP A 182 -1.99 10.27 -5.58
CA TRP A 182 -1.74 9.62 -4.30
C TRP A 182 -1.40 10.62 -3.20
N MET A 183 -0.56 11.61 -3.49
CA MET A 183 -0.09 12.59 -2.51
C MET A 183 -1.18 13.59 -2.10
N GLU A 184 -2.01 14.03 -3.05
CA GLU A 184 -3.12 14.97 -2.80
C GLU A 184 -4.27 14.33 -1.98
N ASN A 185 -4.42 13.00 -2.07
CA ASN A 185 -5.43 12.24 -1.34
C ASN A 185 -4.85 11.40 -0.20
N ILE A 186 -3.64 11.72 0.26
CA ILE A 186 -2.94 10.93 1.27
C ILE A 186 -3.65 11.03 2.63
N ARG A 187 -3.79 9.88 3.29
CA ARG A 187 -4.28 9.77 4.67
C ARG A 187 -3.11 9.55 5.62
N ASP A 188 -3.33 9.78 6.91
CA ASP A 188 -2.33 9.50 7.95
C ASP A 188 -1.89 8.03 7.87
N TRP A 189 -0.59 7.82 7.96
CA TRP A 189 0.04 6.53 7.74
C TRP A 189 0.23 5.79 9.06
N CYS A 190 -0.52 4.70 9.26
CA CYS A 190 -0.27 3.77 10.34
C CYS A 190 1.08 3.07 10.13
N ILE A 191 2.01 3.23 11.06
CA ILE A 191 3.37 2.70 10.98
C ILE A 191 3.65 1.53 11.92
N SER A 192 2.75 1.22 12.85
CA SER A 192 2.88 0.06 13.73
C SER A 192 2.34 -1.22 13.08
N ARG A 193 2.99 -2.34 13.35
CA ARG A 193 2.64 -3.67 12.84
C ARG A 193 2.74 -4.68 13.97
N GLN A 194 1.74 -5.56 14.09
CA GLN A 194 1.67 -6.66 15.03
C GLN A 194 2.39 -7.88 14.43
N LEU A 195 3.72 -7.80 14.29
CA LEU A 195 4.57 -8.83 13.72
C LEU A 195 5.64 -9.26 14.72
N TRP A 196 6.00 -10.55 14.68
CA TRP A 196 7.09 -11.07 15.50
C TRP A 196 8.47 -10.51 15.13
N TRP A 197 8.68 -10.22 13.85
CA TRP A 197 9.98 -9.75 13.33
C TRP A 197 9.85 -8.39 12.66
N GLY A 198 10.69 -7.45 13.06
CA GLY A 198 10.75 -6.09 12.50
C GLY A 198 11.55 -5.13 13.36
N HIS A 199 11.56 -3.86 13.00
CA HIS A 199 12.17 -2.79 13.79
C HIS A 199 11.30 -2.54 15.02
N ARG A 200 11.88 -2.61 16.21
CA ARG A 200 11.15 -2.30 17.45
C ARG A 200 10.80 -0.81 17.49
N ILE A 201 9.60 -0.49 17.96
CA ILE A 201 9.19 0.88 18.21
C ILE A 201 9.90 1.37 19.49
N PRO A 202 10.68 2.49 19.44
CA PRO A 202 11.47 2.95 20.56
C PRO A 202 10.63 3.78 21.56
N ALA A 203 9.42 3.31 21.87
CA ALA A 203 8.49 3.94 22.79
C ALA A 203 8.28 3.05 24.01
N PHE A 204 8.24 3.68 25.19
CA PHE A 204 8.16 3.02 26.48
C PHE A 204 6.98 3.60 27.29
N TYR A 205 6.12 2.74 27.76
CA TYR A 205 4.90 3.09 28.49
C TYR A 205 5.08 2.91 29.99
N CYS A 206 4.81 3.94 30.77
CA CYS A 206 4.88 3.89 32.22
C CYS A 206 3.61 3.29 32.81
N GLU A 207 3.75 2.20 33.57
CA GLU A 207 2.64 1.52 34.22
C GLU A 207 2.01 2.34 35.37
N GLN A 208 2.72 3.31 35.94
CA GLN A 208 2.23 4.09 37.09
C GLN A 208 1.58 5.41 36.69
N CYS A 209 2.17 6.17 35.76
CA CYS A 209 1.67 7.50 35.41
C CYS A 209 1.15 7.63 33.96
N GLY A 210 1.20 6.55 33.16
CA GLY A 210 0.73 6.56 31.76
C GLY A 210 1.62 7.37 30.80
N GLU A 211 2.80 7.88 31.25
CA GLU A 211 3.71 8.62 30.39
C GLU A 211 4.29 7.74 29.31
N ILE A 212 4.36 8.27 28.08
CA ILE A 212 5.00 7.63 26.94
C ILE A 212 6.34 8.32 26.67
N THR A 213 7.43 7.56 26.79
CA THR A 213 8.78 8.08 26.57
C THR A 213 9.37 7.46 25.32
N VAL A 214 9.83 8.28 24.37
CA VAL A 214 10.59 7.82 23.19
C VAL A 214 12.07 7.93 23.53
N SER A 215 12.82 6.82 23.39
CA SER A 215 14.25 6.79 23.74
C SER A 215 15.04 5.98 22.70
N ARG A 216 16.27 6.42 22.40
CA ARG A 216 17.23 5.65 21.58
C ARG A 216 17.81 4.45 22.31
N GLU A 217 17.83 4.52 23.62
CA GLU A 217 18.34 3.46 24.51
C GLU A 217 17.19 2.78 25.22
N ASP A 218 17.34 1.51 25.52
CA ASP A 218 16.37 0.76 26.32
C ASP A 218 16.35 1.33 27.75
N ILE A 219 15.19 1.79 28.18
CA ILE A 219 14.96 2.30 29.53
C ILE A 219 14.08 1.35 30.34
N THR A 220 14.32 1.24 31.64
CA THR A 220 13.54 0.41 32.55
C THR A 220 12.72 1.23 33.53
N THR A 221 12.99 2.53 33.62
CA THR A 221 12.37 3.45 34.58
C THR A 221 11.86 4.70 33.88
N CYS A 222 10.67 5.14 34.27
CA CYS A 222 10.03 6.35 33.76
C CYS A 222 10.81 7.59 34.20
N PRO A 223 11.24 8.47 33.28
CA PRO A 223 11.96 9.69 33.63
C PRO A 223 11.09 10.69 34.41
N LYS A 224 9.76 10.56 34.35
CA LYS A 224 8.83 11.48 35.01
C LYS A 224 8.50 11.06 36.44
N CYS A 225 8.28 9.79 36.72
CA CYS A 225 7.83 9.35 38.05
C CYS A 225 8.71 8.26 38.68
N GLY A 226 9.71 7.72 37.96
CA GLY A 226 10.59 6.65 38.44
C GLY A 226 9.93 5.24 38.42
N GLY A 227 8.69 5.13 37.95
CA GLY A 227 7.98 3.87 37.84
C GLY A 227 8.53 2.95 36.74
N HIS A 228 8.14 1.67 36.80
CA HIS A 228 8.50 0.71 35.77
C HIS A 228 7.89 1.07 34.41
N VAL A 229 8.65 0.84 33.34
CA VAL A 229 8.18 1.01 31.95
C VAL A 229 8.34 -0.30 31.18
N HIS A 230 7.44 -0.53 30.21
CA HIS A 230 7.56 -1.59 29.21
C HIS A 230 7.63 -0.96 27.81
N GLN A 231 8.40 -1.57 26.92
CA GLN A 231 8.52 -1.12 25.55
C GLN A 231 7.30 -1.56 24.75
N ASP A 232 6.96 -0.77 23.72
CA ASP A 232 5.93 -1.12 22.74
C ASP A 232 6.21 -2.50 22.12
N GLU A 233 5.20 -3.36 22.08
CA GLU A 233 5.31 -4.74 21.56
C GLU A 233 5.26 -4.78 20.03
N ASP A 234 4.71 -3.74 19.38
CA ASP A 234 4.62 -3.63 17.93
C ASP A 234 5.99 -3.32 17.31
N VAL A 235 6.07 -3.55 16.01
CA VAL A 235 7.22 -3.19 15.19
C VAL A 235 6.83 -2.14 14.15
N LEU A 236 7.83 -1.42 13.63
CA LEU A 236 7.61 -0.43 12.57
C LEU A 236 7.36 -1.10 11.22
N ASP A 237 6.52 -0.49 10.41
CA ASP A 237 6.32 -0.82 9.01
C ASP A 237 7.67 -0.85 8.26
N THR A 238 7.92 -1.88 7.47
CA THR A 238 9.13 -2.03 6.64
C THR A 238 9.41 -0.77 5.80
N TRP A 239 8.36 -0.15 5.28
CA TRP A 239 8.49 1.06 4.47
C TRP A 239 8.97 2.28 5.23
N PHE A 240 8.87 2.26 6.57
CA PHE A 240 9.35 3.35 7.40
C PHE A 240 10.87 3.48 7.35
N SER A 241 11.60 2.38 7.47
CA SER A 241 13.06 2.38 7.28
C SER A 241 13.47 2.42 5.82
N SER A 242 12.70 1.77 4.91
CA SER A 242 12.98 1.80 3.47
C SER A 242 12.93 3.22 2.89
N ALA A 243 12.17 4.12 3.50
CA ALA A 243 12.11 5.52 3.12
C ALA A 243 13.42 6.29 3.36
N LEU A 244 14.27 5.79 4.25
CA LEU A 244 15.55 6.43 4.59
C LEU A 244 16.69 6.08 3.61
N TRP A 245 16.46 5.14 2.71
CA TRP A 245 17.48 4.55 1.85
C TRP A 245 18.35 5.58 1.09
N PRO A 246 17.81 6.69 0.50
CA PRO A 246 18.60 7.61 -0.30
C PRO A 246 19.72 8.33 0.46
N PHE A 247 19.64 8.38 1.77
CA PHE A 247 20.60 9.10 2.61
C PHE A 247 21.19 8.23 3.73
N SER A 248 20.45 7.26 4.26
CA SER A 248 20.98 6.38 5.31
C SER A 248 22.14 5.50 4.84
N THR A 249 22.09 5.02 3.59
CA THR A 249 23.18 4.21 2.99
C THR A 249 24.44 5.03 2.70
N LEU A 250 24.32 6.34 2.72
CA LEU A 250 25.44 7.29 2.54
C LEU A 250 26.03 7.78 3.87
N GLY A 251 25.57 7.22 5.00
CA GLY A 251 26.10 7.45 6.33
C GLY A 251 25.27 8.37 7.23
N TRP A 252 24.11 8.87 6.77
CA TRP A 252 23.21 9.65 7.67
C TRP A 252 22.88 8.81 8.93
N PRO A 253 22.85 9.42 10.13
CA PRO A 253 22.77 10.87 10.42
C PRO A 253 24.12 11.61 10.47
N GLU A 254 25.23 10.98 10.14
CA GLU A 254 26.54 11.63 10.11
C GLU A 254 26.74 12.36 8.77
N GLU A 255 27.46 13.49 8.81
CA GLU A 255 27.80 14.27 7.62
C GLU A 255 29.04 13.68 6.92
N THR A 256 28.87 12.53 6.25
CA THR A 256 29.95 11.88 5.53
C THR A 256 30.25 12.58 4.19
N GLU A 257 31.43 12.31 3.63
CA GLU A 257 31.80 12.80 2.28
C GLU A 257 30.89 12.21 1.20
N ASP A 258 30.50 10.95 1.34
CA ASP A 258 29.57 10.28 0.41
C ASP A 258 28.20 10.94 0.44
N LEU A 259 27.69 11.29 1.63
CA LEU A 259 26.40 11.99 1.77
C LEU A 259 26.46 13.37 1.11
N LYS A 260 27.53 14.11 1.30
CA LYS A 260 27.71 15.45 0.68
C LYS A 260 27.83 15.38 -0.84
N TYR A 261 28.42 14.30 -1.38
CA TYR A 261 28.67 14.17 -2.81
C TYR A 261 27.49 13.56 -3.56
N PHE A 262 26.87 12.49 -3.02
CA PHE A 262 25.85 11.71 -3.73
C PHE A 262 24.41 12.11 -3.41
N TYR A 263 24.17 12.93 -2.39
CA TYR A 263 22.83 13.41 -2.07
C TYR A 263 22.64 14.87 -2.50
N PRO A 264 21.59 15.25 -3.28
CA PRO A 264 20.57 14.39 -3.89
C PRO A 264 21.10 13.46 -5.00
N ASN A 265 20.47 12.29 -5.13
CA ASN A 265 20.79 11.36 -6.21
C ASN A 265 20.27 11.86 -7.56
N SER A 266 20.97 11.58 -8.66
CA SER A 266 20.56 12.01 -9.99
C SER A 266 19.29 11.32 -10.48
N VAL A 267 19.20 9.99 -10.33
CA VAL A 267 18.10 9.18 -10.86
C VAL A 267 17.73 8.07 -9.88
N LEU A 268 16.45 7.93 -9.58
CA LEU A 268 15.88 6.71 -9.01
C LEU A 268 15.23 5.89 -10.11
N SER A 269 15.57 4.61 -10.24
CA SER A 269 14.83 3.66 -11.07
C SER A 269 14.06 2.70 -10.19
N CYS A 270 12.73 2.64 -10.35
CA CYS A 270 11.89 1.69 -9.65
C CYS A 270 10.63 1.31 -10.44
N GLY A 271 9.98 0.21 -10.03
CA GLY A 271 8.70 -0.20 -10.61
C GLY A 271 7.59 0.81 -10.31
N TYR A 272 6.72 1.04 -11.28
CA TYR A 272 5.60 1.96 -11.11
C TYR A 272 4.60 1.53 -10.01
N ASP A 273 4.57 0.25 -9.65
CA ASP A 273 3.67 -0.31 -8.65
C ASP A 273 4.04 0.06 -7.20
N ILE A 274 5.24 0.59 -6.99
CA ILE A 274 5.73 1.06 -5.69
C ILE A 274 5.98 2.58 -5.64
N ILE A 275 5.39 3.35 -6.54
CA ILE A 275 5.45 4.82 -6.50
C ILE A 275 4.97 5.32 -5.14
N PHE A 276 3.82 4.87 -4.67
CA PHE A 276 3.27 5.28 -3.38
C PHE A 276 4.04 4.68 -2.21
N PHE A 277 4.35 3.37 -2.27
CA PHE A 277 4.95 2.68 -1.12
C PHE A 277 6.41 3.04 -0.88
N TRP A 278 7.17 3.35 -1.93
CA TRP A 278 8.60 3.59 -1.81
C TRP A 278 9.03 4.98 -2.29
N LEU A 279 8.77 5.33 -3.55
CA LEU A 279 9.22 6.62 -4.10
C LEU A 279 8.66 7.81 -3.27
N ALA A 280 7.34 7.86 -3.07
CA ALA A 280 6.72 8.95 -2.35
C ALA A 280 7.26 9.06 -0.91
N ARG A 281 7.46 7.91 -0.25
CA ARG A 281 8.01 7.86 1.11
C ARG A 281 9.46 8.31 1.19
N MET A 282 10.29 7.96 0.22
CA MET A 282 11.65 8.50 0.14
C MET A 282 11.66 10.00 -0.11
N VAL A 283 10.75 10.52 -0.95
CA VAL A 283 10.67 11.95 -1.26
C VAL A 283 10.33 12.75 -0.01
N PHE A 284 9.23 12.45 0.66
CA PHE A 284 8.88 13.23 1.84
C PHE A 284 9.84 13.03 3.02
N SER A 285 10.39 11.81 3.20
CA SER A 285 11.41 11.59 4.23
C SER A 285 12.72 12.33 3.93
N GLY A 286 13.13 12.36 2.66
CA GLY A 286 14.32 13.11 2.25
C GLY A 286 14.15 14.61 2.45
N ILE A 287 13.00 15.17 2.11
CA ILE A 287 12.70 16.58 2.34
C ILE A 287 12.70 16.90 3.84
N GLU A 288 12.03 16.06 4.65
CA GLU A 288 11.94 16.27 6.10
C GLU A 288 13.29 16.15 6.82
N GLN A 289 14.10 15.15 6.47
CA GLN A 289 15.35 14.86 7.18
C GLN A 289 16.55 15.62 6.62
N MET A 290 16.57 15.88 5.31
CA MET A 290 17.72 16.45 4.61
C MET A 290 17.44 17.85 4.03
N GLY A 291 16.19 18.34 4.09
CA GLY A 291 15.79 19.64 3.56
C GLY A 291 15.77 19.74 2.04
N LYS A 292 15.93 18.63 1.32
CA LYS A 292 15.99 18.59 -0.16
C LYS A 292 15.32 17.33 -0.71
N CYS A 293 14.73 17.43 -1.91
CA CYS A 293 14.26 16.27 -2.65
C CYS A 293 15.41 15.29 -2.91
N PRO A 294 15.24 13.98 -2.63
CA PRO A 294 16.32 13.00 -2.75
C PRO A 294 16.72 12.65 -4.19
N PHE A 295 15.89 12.97 -5.18
CA PHE A 295 16.08 12.60 -6.60
C PHE A 295 15.73 13.74 -7.52
N HIS A 296 16.46 13.87 -8.65
CA HIS A 296 16.07 14.76 -9.73
C HIS A 296 15.15 14.06 -10.74
N VAL A 297 15.37 12.78 -11.00
CA VAL A 297 14.58 12.00 -11.96
C VAL A 297 14.06 10.72 -11.31
N ALA A 298 12.77 10.48 -11.45
CA ALA A 298 12.11 9.22 -11.13
C ALA A 298 11.86 8.45 -12.44
N LEU A 299 12.72 7.48 -12.74
CA LEU A 299 12.59 6.60 -13.90
C LEU A 299 11.73 5.39 -13.54
N MET A 300 10.48 5.38 -14.05
CA MET A 300 9.52 4.32 -13.77
C MET A 300 9.63 3.22 -14.83
N HIS A 301 9.99 2.02 -14.43
CA HIS A 301 9.96 0.85 -15.29
C HIS A 301 8.70 0.01 -15.07
N GLY A 302 8.34 -0.79 -16.08
CA GLY A 302 7.25 -1.74 -16.01
C GLY A 302 7.62 -3.02 -15.25
N LEU A 303 6.66 -3.92 -15.11
CA LEU A 303 6.82 -5.19 -14.43
C LEU A 303 6.97 -6.33 -15.44
N VAL A 304 7.74 -7.35 -15.06
CA VAL A 304 7.77 -8.62 -15.79
C VAL A 304 6.53 -9.43 -15.39
N ARG A 305 5.75 -9.82 -16.41
CA ARG A 305 4.53 -10.62 -16.26
C ARG A 305 4.71 -11.98 -16.92
N ASP A 306 3.92 -12.95 -16.49
CA ASP A 306 3.89 -14.27 -17.15
C ASP A 306 3.31 -14.19 -18.58
N ALA A 307 3.33 -15.29 -19.30
CA ALA A 307 2.81 -15.38 -20.67
C ALA A 307 1.33 -14.96 -20.79
N GLN A 308 0.53 -15.14 -19.73
CA GLN A 308 -0.87 -14.73 -19.66
C GLN A 308 -1.04 -13.26 -19.24
N GLY A 309 0.04 -12.54 -18.94
CA GLY A 309 0.01 -11.15 -18.50
C GLY A 309 -0.30 -10.96 -17.02
N ARG A 310 -0.26 -12.00 -16.20
CA ARG A 310 -0.47 -11.91 -14.75
C ARG A 310 0.82 -11.48 -14.05
N LYS A 311 0.68 -10.71 -12.98
CA LYS A 311 1.83 -10.36 -12.13
C LYS A 311 2.44 -11.62 -11.54
N MET A 312 3.76 -11.77 -11.66
CA MET A 312 4.49 -12.89 -11.05
C MET A 312 4.48 -12.76 -9.52
N SER A 313 4.16 -13.85 -8.84
CA SER A 313 4.16 -13.92 -7.37
C SER A 313 4.57 -15.30 -6.88
N LYS A 314 5.15 -15.37 -5.68
CA LYS A 314 5.51 -16.65 -5.04
C LYS A 314 4.28 -17.53 -4.78
N SER A 315 3.14 -16.92 -4.44
CA SER A 315 1.90 -17.63 -4.15
C SER A 315 1.27 -18.27 -5.39
N LEU A 316 1.45 -17.69 -6.58
CA LEU A 316 0.96 -18.25 -7.84
C LEU A 316 1.94 -19.26 -8.47
N GLY A 317 3.19 -19.31 -7.98
CA GLY A 317 4.22 -20.20 -8.55
C GLY A 317 4.55 -19.92 -10.03
N ASN A 318 4.21 -18.72 -10.52
CA ASN A 318 4.39 -18.30 -11.92
C ASN A 318 5.66 -17.47 -12.15
N GLY A 319 6.56 -17.45 -11.17
CA GLY A 319 7.86 -16.78 -11.28
C GLY A 319 8.79 -17.55 -12.23
N ILE A 320 9.57 -16.83 -13.03
CA ILE A 320 10.63 -17.38 -13.85
C ILE A 320 11.95 -17.20 -13.10
N ASP A 321 12.68 -18.30 -12.87
CA ASP A 321 14.03 -18.24 -12.31
C ASP A 321 15.01 -17.76 -13.39
N PRO A 322 15.62 -16.58 -13.25
CA PRO A 322 16.52 -16.05 -14.24
C PRO A 322 17.79 -16.92 -14.43
N ILE A 323 18.25 -17.61 -13.38
CA ILE A 323 19.44 -18.48 -13.49
C ILE A 323 19.12 -19.70 -14.35
N ALA A 324 17.99 -20.36 -14.13
CA ALA A 324 17.57 -21.49 -14.96
C ALA A 324 17.39 -21.09 -16.43
N VAL A 325 16.91 -19.87 -16.70
CA VAL A 325 16.79 -19.31 -18.05
C VAL A 325 18.17 -19.05 -18.66
N ILE A 326 19.11 -18.50 -17.91
CA ILE A 326 20.48 -18.23 -18.35
C ILE A 326 21.18 -19.53 -18.72
N ASP A 327 21.05 -20.56 -17.90
CA ASP A 327 21.63 -21.88 -18.15
C ASP A 327 21.08 -22.53 -19.43
N LYS A 328 19.78 -22.33 -19.71
CA LYS A 328 19.13 -22.92 -20.88
C LYS A 328 19.31 -22.14 -22.18
N TYR A 329 19.24 -20.80 -22.11
CA TYR A 329 19.17 -19.95 -23.30
C TYR A 329 20.34 -18.97 -23.45
N GLY A 330 21.15 -18.78 -22.41
CA GLY A 330 22.23 -17.81 -22.34
C GLY A 330 21.78 -16.45 -21.76
N ALA A 331 22.71 -15.76 -21.11
CA ALA A 331 22.46 -14.47 -20.48
C ALA A 331 22.03 -13.39 -21.47
N ASP A 332 22.65 -13.36 -22.66
CA ASP A 332 22.32 -12.37 -23.69
C ASP A 332 20.88 -12.51 -24.21
N ALA A 333 20.41 -13.75 -24.36
CA ALA A 333 19.02 -14.00 -24.76
C ALA A 333 18.01 -13.46 -23.74
N LEU A 334 18.26 -13.69 -22.44
CA LEU A 334 17.42 -13.16 -21.38
C LEU A 334 17.46 -11.62 -21.35
N ARG A 335 18.65 -11.03 -21.32
CA ARG A 335 18.82 -9.56 -21.28
C ARG A 335 18.16 -8.89 -22.49
N PHE A 336 18.37 -9.41 -23.67
CA PHE A 336 17.79 -8.87 -24.90
C PHE A 336 16.26 -9.01 -24.93
N SER A 337 15.70 -10.09 -24.37
CA SER A 337 14.25 -10.28 -24.24
C SER A 337 13.58 -9.29 -23.30
N LEU A 338 14.31 -8.72 -22.34
CA LEU A 338 13.82 -7.71 -21.41
C LEU A 338 13.82 -6.30 -21.99
N GLU A 339 14.73 -6.01 -22.95
CA GLU A 339 14.90 -4.69 -23.55
C GLU A 339 14.12 -4.51 -24.87
N MET A 340 14.10 -5.54 -25.71
CA MET A 340 13.49 -5.42 -27.04
C MET A 340 11.99 -5.35 -27.02
N GLY A 341 11.46 -4.31 -27.71
CA GLY A 341 10.02 -4.10 -27.86
C GLY A 341 9.33 -3.61 -26.61
N VAL A 342 10.06 -3.03 -25.66
CA VAL A 342 9.54 -2.49 -24.41
C VAL A 342 9.54 -0.96 -24.49
N SER A 343 8.37 -0.35 -24.36
CA SER A 343 8.26 1.10 -24.17
C SER A 343 8.55 1.47 -22.71
N PRO A 344 9.16 2.64 -22.45
CA PRO A 344 9.42 3.09 -21.09
C PRO A 344 8.16 3.03 -20.19
N GLY A 345 8.28 2.39 -19.04
CA GLY A 345 7.21 2.21 -18.07
C GLY A 345 6.10 1.22 -18.47
N ALA A 346 6.30 0.43 -19.54
CA ALA A 346 5.38 -0.61 -19.94
C ALA A 346 5.77 -1.98 -19.38
N ASP A 347 4.79 -2.82 -19.09
CA ASP A 347 5.01 -4.19 -18.63
C ASP A 347 5.56 -5.08 -19.75
N VAL A 348 6.38 -6.04 -19.37
CA VAL A 348 6.96 -7.05 -20.26
C VAL A 348 6.30 -8.40 -20.01
N ARG A 349 5.66 -8.95 -21.04
CA ARG A 349 5.23 -10.35 -21.00
C ARG A 349 6.40 -11.25 -21.35
N MET A 350 6.71 -12.19 -20.47
CA MET A 350 7.82 -13.12 -20.63
C MET A 350 7.27 -14.53 -20.90
N SER A 351 7.79 -15.15 -21.96
CA SER A 351 7.54 -16.57 -22.26
C SER A 351 8.84 -17.24 -22.75
N GLU A 352 8.92 -18.55 -22.67
CA GLU A 352 10.07 -19.29 -23.16
C GLU A 352 10.29 -19.11 -24.67
N GLU A 353 9.20 -19.06 -25.45
CA GLU A 353 9.27 -18.87 -26.91
C GLU A 353 9.87 -17.49 -27.26
N LYS A 354 9.52 -16.45 -26.46
CA LYS A 354 10.12 -15.11 -26.64
C LYS A 354 11.63 -15.16 -26.41
N ILE A 355 12.07 -15.78 -25.32
CA ILE A 355 13.50 -15.88 -24.97
C ILE A 355 14.24 -16.70 -26.04
N GLU A 356 13.67 -17.81 -26.50
CA GLU A 356 14.26 -18.63 -27.57
C GLU A 356 14.43 -17.85 -28.88
N SER A 357 13.45 -17.04 -29.25
CA SER A 357 13.53 -16.21 -30.46
C SER A 357 14.71 -15.24 -30.38
N PHE A 358 14.95 -14.64 -29.21
CA PHE A 358 16.09 -13.76 -28.99
C PHE A 358 17.43 -14.50 -28.94
N ARG A 359 17.47 -15.72 -28.38
CA ARG A 359 18.64 -16.58 -28.49
C ARG A 359 19.03 -16.80 -29.96
N ASN A 360 18.03 -17.11 -30.79
CA ASN A 360 18.26 -17.34 -32.22
C ASN A 360 18.75 -16.06 -32.92
N PHE A 361 18.25 -14.89 -32.53
CA PHE A 361 18.72 -13.62 -33.07
C PHE A 361 20.15 -13.29 -32.64
N VAL A 362 20.49 -13.46 -31.37
CA VAL A 362 21.88 -13.29 -30.87
C VAL A 362 22.83 -14.24 -31.58
N ASN A 363 22.43 -15.49 -31.76
CA ASN A 363 23.23 -16.49 -32.49
C ASN A 363 23.40 -16.12 -33.96
N LYS A 364 22.43 -15.49 -34.61
CA LYS A 364 22.53 -14.94 -35.95
C LYS A 364 23.61 -13.86 -36.03
N ILE A 365 23.63 -12.90 -35.08
CA ILE A 365 24.64 -11.86 -35.00
C ILE A 365 26.02 -12.49 -34.83
N TRP A 366 26.16 -13.45 -33.91
CA TRP A 366 27.41 -14.13 -33.66
C TRP A 366 27.96 -14.81 -34.94
N ASN A 367 27.12 -15.58 -35.63
CA ASN A 367 27.54 -16.30 -36.83
C ASN A 367 27.85 -15.34 -38.00
N ALA A 368 27.11 -14.25 -38.17
CA ALA A 368 27.42 -13.24 -39.17
C ALA A 368 28.77 -12.57 -38.88
N SER A 369 29.03 -12.19 -37.62
CA SER A 369 30.29 -11.60 -37.19
C SER A 369 31.45 -12.56 -37.38
N ARG A 370 31.26 -13.85 -37.00
CA ARG A 370 32.27 -14.89 -37.23
C ARG A 370 32.59 -15.07 -38.71
N PHE A 371 31.55 -15.08 -39.56
CA PHE A 371 31.78 -15.17 -41.00
C PHE A 371 32.61 -14.00 -41.53
N VAL A 372 32.29 -12.76 -41.11
CA VAL A 372 33.07 -11.57 -41.48
C VAL A 372 34.51 -11.72 -41.02
N LEU A 373 34.75 -12.08 -39.74
CA LEU A 373 36.10 -12.22 -39.17
C LEU A 373 36.94 -13.29 -39.91
N MET A 374 36.31 -14.40 -40.29
CA MET A 374 37.01 -15.45 -41.06
C MET A 374 37.49 -14.97 -42.46
N ASN A 375 36.75 -14.00 -43.04
CA ASN A 375 37.10 -13.42 -44.33
C ASN A 375 38.04 -12.20 -44.24
N LEU A 376 38.35 -11.77 -43.03
CA LEU A 376 39.34 -10.69 -42.78
C LEU A 376 40.77 -11.23 -42.52
N GLU A 377 40.98 -12.54 -42.56
CA GLU A 377 42.31 -13.13 -42.32
C GLU A 377 43.26 -12.64 -43.41
N GLY A 378 44.36 -11.96 -42.99
CA GLY A 378 45.34 -11.34 -43.88
C GLY A 378 44.94 -9.99 -44.49
N PHE A 379 43.74 -9.46 -44.13
CA PHE A 379 43.28 -8.14 -44.57
C PHE A 379 43.51 -7.09 -43.46
N THR A 380 44.16 -6.00 -43.82
CA THR A 380 44.31 -4.82 -42.95
C THR A 380 43.45 -3.68 -43.50
N PRO A 381 42.44 -3.18 -42.74
CA PRO A 381 41.63 -2.08 -43.21
C PRO A 381 42.46 -0.79 -43.40
N GLU A 382 42.46 -0.21 -44.59
CA GLU A 382 43.14 1.04 -44.90
C GLU A 382 42.23 2.29 -44.74
N GLY A 383 41.09 2.13 -44.10
CA GLY A 383 40.07 3.15 -43.88
C GLY A 383 38.76 2.85 -44.58
N VAL A 384 37.82 3.79 -44.56
CA VAL A 384 36.54 3.68 -45.25
C VAL A 384 36.78 4.07 -46.73
N PRO A 385 36.44 3.20 -47.73
CA PRO A 385 36.56 3.52 -49.13
C PRO A 385 35.80 4.81 -49.49
N SER A 386 36.34 5.56 -50.49
CA SER A 386 35.68 6.74 -50.99
C SER A 386 34.33 6.40 -51.68
N ALA A 387 33.41 7.37 -51.80
CA ALA A 387 32.13 7.13 -52.40
C ALA A 387 32.22 6.65 -53.88
N ASP A 388 33.29 6.94 -54.56
CA ASP A 388 33.50 6.55 -55.97
C ASP A 388 34.00 5.11 -56.11
N GLU A 389 34.60 4.55 -55.05
CA GLU A 389 35.06 3.17 -54.98
C GLU A 389 33.98 2.18 -54.53
N LEU A 390 32.84 2.70 -54.00
CA LEU A 390 31.73 1.89 -53.53
C LEU A 390 30.78 1.51 -54.66
N GLU A 391 30.35 0.24 -54.67
CA GLU A 391 29.28 -0.23 -55.54
C GLU A 391 27.92 0.27 -55.05
N LEU A 392 26.88 0.08 -55.86
CA LEU A 392 25.51 0.52 -55.52
C LEU A 392 24.99 -0.15 -54.24
N CYS A 393 25.28 -1.42 -54.05
CA CYS A 393 24.90 -2.17 -52.85
C CYS A 393 25.58 -1.63 -51.57
N ASP A 394 26.86 -1.22 -51.70
CA ASP A 394 27.60 -0.65 -50.56
C ASP A 394 27.04 0.73 -50.18
N LYS A 395 26.80 1.56 -51.19
CA LYS A 395 26.13 2.87 -50.98
C LYS A 395 24.75 2.74 -50.35
N TRP A 396 23.98 1.76 -50.80
CA TRP A 396 22.64 1.48 -50.22
C TRP A 396 22.72 1.05 -48.76
N ILE A 397 23.59 0.07 -48.42
CA ILE A 397 23.66 -0.42 -47.02
C ILE A 397 24.22 0.64 -46.07
N LEU A 398 25.24 1.40 -46.49
CA LEU A 398 25.79 2.48 -45.69
C LEU A 398 24.73 3.60 -45.43
N THR A 399 23.92 3.95 -46.46
CA THR A 399 22.82 4.89 -46.30
C THR A 399 21.79 4.36 -45.29
N LYS A 400 21.37 3.10 -45.42
CA LYS A 400 20.42 2.47 -44.51
C LYS A 400 20.95 2.34 -43.10
N PHE A 401 22.26 2.19 -42.93
CA PHE A 401 22.87 2.12 -41.61
C PHE A 401 22.93 3.48 -40.89
N GLN A 402 22.93 4.58 -41.63
CA GLN A 402 22.92 5.94 -41.08
C GLN A 402 21.51 6.45 -40.76
N GLU A 403 20.45 5.91 -41.39
CA GLU A 403 19.05 6.16 -41.04
C GLU A 403 18.67 5.54 -39.69
#